data_24ee074b4945425f8e8054aa2514c824
#
_entry.id   24ee074b4945425f8e8054aa2514c824
#
_cell.length_a   1.000
_cell.length_b   1.000
_cell.length_c   1.000
_cell.angle_alpha   90.00
_cell.angle_beta   90.00
_cell.angle_gamma   90.00
#
_symmetry.space_group_name_H-M   'P 1'
#
loop_
_entity.id
_entity.type
_entity.pdbx_description
1 polymer ?
#
loop_
_entity_poly.entity_id
_entity_poly.type
_entity_poly.pdbx_seq_one_letter_code
_entity_poly.pdbx_strand_id
1 'polypeptide(L)'
;MNKRIAIAGVLAAGYLACAQAMAQWELDSEHSSINFISVKNAAIAETHSFDSLVGYVGKSGNVQLTIDLASVETLIPIRNERMRDMLFKTVEFPSASIAAEVDPAILAEVDKGGTVSTEVPVRLSLHGVDDDLTVPVTVFSDGGSLSVVSSRPVIINAADFGLAGGVEALRKVAGLNSISTAVPVTLNLHFSHAP
;
A
#
# COMPACT_ATOMS: atom_id res chain seq x y z
N MET A 1 -16.82 43.51 -23.03
CA MET A 1 -15.51 42.90 -23.31
C MET A 1 -14.85 42.61 -21.96
N ASN A 2 -15.18 41.48 -21.29
CA ASN A 2 -14.69 41.14 -19.97
C ASN A 2 -13.91 39.83 -20.04
N LYS A 3 -12.60 39.95 -19.86
CA LYS A 3 -11.70 38.81 -19.66
C LYS A 3 -11.91 38.25 -18.23
N ARG A 4 -12.44 37.06 -18.11
CA ARG A 4 -12.33 36.27 -16.90
C ARG A 4 -11.25 35.23 -17.13
N ILE A 5 -10.10 35.45 -16.52
CA ILE A 5 -8.97 34.52 -16.48
C ILE A 5 -9.29 33.50 -15.37
N ALA A 6 -9.32 32.22 -15.76
CA ALA A 6 -9.45 31.10 -14.86
C ALA A 6 -8.14 30.92 -14.08
N ILE A 7 -8.21 31.06 -12.75
CA ILE A 7 -7.17 30.65 -11.80
C ILE A 7 -7.73 29.41 -11.09
N ALA A 8 -7.50 28.25 -11.66
CA ALA A 8 -7.80 26.98 -11.03
C ALA A 8 -6.77 25.93 -11.50
N GLY A 9 -5.58 25.95 -10.94
CA GLY A 9 -4.57 24.96 -11.32
C GLY A 9 -3.32 24.91 -10.47
N VAL A 10 -3.25 25.60 -9.33
CA VAL A 10 -1.98 25.72 -8.57
C VAL A 10 -2.04 25.08 -7.17
N LEU A 11 -3.21 24.68 -6.68
CA LEU A 11 -3.36 24.22 -5.27
C LEU A 11 -3.03 22.74 -5.02
N ALA A 12 -2.99 21.88 -6.04
CA ALA A 12 -2.72 20.45 -5.83
C ALA A 12 -1.21 20.12 -5.74
N ALA A 13 -0.37 20.90 -6.42
CA ALA A 13 1.09 20.66 -6.41
C ALA A 13 1.78 21.10 -5.11
N GLY A 14 1.16 22.02 -4.35
CA GLY A 14 1.72 22.56 -3.11
C GLY A 14 1.68 21.55 -1.92
N TYR A 15 0.71 20.64 -1.89
CA TYR A 15 0.58 19.68 -0.79
C TYR A 15 1.63 18.56 -0.82
N LEU A 16 2.00 18.08 -2.02
CA LEU A 16 3.05 17.08 -2.17
C LEU A 16 4.44 17.62 -1.78
N ALA A 17 4.73 18.87 -2.13
CA ALA A 17 6.03 19.49 -1.80
C ALA A 17 6.21 19.74 -0.28
N CYS A 18 5.13 19.97 0.48
CA CYS A 18 5.21 20.14 1.94
C CYS A 18 5.43 18.82 2.67
N ALA A 19 4.95 17.68 2.14
CA ALA A 19 5.16 16.37 2.76
C ALA A 19 6.63 15.92 2.63
N GLN A 20 7.27 16.19 1.51
CA GLN A 20 8.69 15.85 1.28
C GLN A 20 9.64 16.64 2.20
N ALA A 21 9.33 17.90 2.54
CA ALA A 21 10.14 18.70 3.45
C ALA A 21 10.17 18.18 4.89
N MET A 22 9.28 17.26 5.27
CA MET A 22 9.19 16.65 6.60
C MET A 22 9.66 15.20 6.64
N ALA A 23 9.92 14.58 5.49
CA ALA A 23 10.40 13.22 5.40
C ALA A 23 11.83 13.11 5.92
N GLN A 24 12.11 12.04 6.66
CA GLN A 24 13.47 11.59 6.94
C GLN A 24 13.90 10.51 5.96
N TRP A 25 12.94 9.67 5.58
CA TRP A 25 13.13 8.54 4.68
C TRP A 25 12.03 8.58 3.61
N GLU A 26 12.42 8.42 2.36
CA GLU A 26 11.52 8.35 1.21
C GLU A 26 11.53 6.93 0.63
N LEU A 27 10.35 6.44 0.23
CA LEU A 27 10.20 5.10 -0.33
C LEU A 27 10.85 5.02 -1.71
N ASP A 28 11.72 4.04 -1.88
CA ASP A 28 12.21 3.60 -3.19
C ASP A 28 11.20 2.62 -3.80
N SER A 29 10.35 3.14 -4.69
CA SER A 29 9.28 2.37 -5.31
C SER A 29 9.80 1.25 -6.21
N GLU A 30 10.97 1.43 -6.84
CA GLU A 30 11.55 0.43 -7.75
C GLU A 30 12.01 -0.83 -7.02
N HIS A 31 12.45 -0.68 -5.76
CA HIS A 31 12.93 -1.78 -4.92
C HIS A 31 11.91 -2.22 -3.87
N SER A 32 10.71 -1.62 -3.87
CA SER A 32 9.64 -1.94 -2.92
C SER A 32 8.54 -2.77 -3.56
N SER A 33 7.90 -3.61 -2.75
CA SER A 33 6.75 -4.40 -3.21
C SER A 33 5.75 -4.64 -2.10
N ILE A 34 4.47 -4.62 -2.47
CA ILE A 34 3.38 -5.17 -1.68
C ILE A 34 2.74 -6.26 -2.52
N ASN A 35 2.75 -7.48 -1.96
CA ASN A 35 2.21 -8.65 -2.63
C ASN A 35 0.98 -9.16 -1.90
N PHE A 36 -0.01 -9.64 -2.66
CA PHE A 36 -1.18 -10.31 -2.10
C PHE A 36 -1.45 -11.63 -2.82
N ILE A 37 -2.03 -12.58 -2.10
CA ILE A 37 -2.29 -13.92 -2.61
C ILE A 37 -3.78 -14.13 -2.77
N SER A 38 -4.22 -14.48 -3.98
CA SER A 38 -5.56 -14.98 -4.22
C SER A 38 -5.59 -16.50 -4.21
N VAL A 39 -6.61 -17.10 -3.61
CA VAL A 39 -6.83 -18.56 -3.62
C VAL A 39 -8.12 -18.87 -4.36
N LYS A 40 -8.00 -19.60 -5.45
CA LYS A 40 -9.10 -20.01 -6.33
C LYS A 40 -9.41 -21.50 -6.16
N ASN A 41 -10.69 -21.86 -6.28
CA ASN A 41 -11.15 -23.25 -6.22
C ASN A 41 -10.56 -24.03 -5.03
N ALA A 42 -10.43 -23.33 -3.89
CA ALA A 42 -9.90 -23.83 -2.61
C ALA A 42 -8.43 -24.31 -2.61
N ALA A 43 -7.75 -24.38 -3.75
CA ALA A 43 -6.42 -24.98 -3.84
C ALA A 43 -5.41 -24.23 -4.74
N ILE A 44 -5.86 -23.33 -5.62
CA ILE A 44 -4.99 -22.65 -6.58
C ILE A 44 -4.64 -21.27 -6.02
N ALA A 45 -3.42 -21.14 -5.51
CA ALA A 45 -2.89 -19.88 -5.02
C ALA A 45 -2.06 -19.18 -6.10
N GLU A 46 -2.26 -17.86 -6.25
CA GLU A 46 -1.47 -17.00 -7.15
C GLU A 46 -1.09 -15.73 -6.43
N THR A 47 0.14 -15.29 -6.62
CA THR A 47 0.67 -14.03 -6.08
C THR A 47 0.48 -12.91 -7.09
N HIS A 48 0.10 -11.75 -6.59
CA HIS A 48 -0.12 -10.52 -7.33
C HIS A 48 0.58 -9.37 -6.61
N SER A 49 0.87 -8.28 -7.32
CA SER A 49 1.54 -7.10 -6.77
C SER A 49 0.84 -5.80 -7.19
N PHE A 50 1.37 -4.70 -6.67
CA PHE A 50 1.12 -3.35 -7.17
C PHE A 50 2.45 -2.75 -7.57
N ASP A 51 2.51 -2.13 -8.77
CA ASP A 51 3.75 -1.62 -9.36
C ASP A 51 4.02 -0.15 -8.99
N SER A 52 3.05 0.54 -8.37
CA SER A 52 3.19 1.95 -8.01
C SER A 52 2.88 2.17 -6.53
N LEU A 53 3.93 2.49 -5.79
CA LEU A 53 3.91 2.79 -4.37
C LEU A 53 4.58 4.13 -4.12
N VAL A 54 4.04 4.93 -3.22
CA VAL A 54 4.65 6.18 -2.73
C VAL A 54 4.57 6.19 -1.22
N GLY A 55 5.63 6.60 -0.55
CA GLY A 55 5.60 6.65 0.89
C GLY A 55 6.78 7.39 1.51
N TYR A 56 6.66 7.68 2.80
CA TYR A 56 7.72 8.30 3.57
C TYR A 56 7.63 7.93 5.05
N VAL A 57 8.74 8.08 5.74
CA VAL A 57 8.84 8.08 7.19
C VAL A 57 9.34 9.44 7.63
N GLY A 58 8.57 10.14 8.44
CA GLY A 58 8.92 11.45 8.97
C GLY A 58 9.79 11.36 10.23
N LYS A 59 10.49 12.45 10.53
CA LYS A 59 11.37 12.56 11.72
C LYS A 59 10.63 12.37 13.06
N SER A 60 9.34 12.65 13.09
CA SER A 60 8.48 12.45 14.27
C SER A 60 7.94 11.03 14.40
N GLY A 61 8.26 10.10 13.47
CA GLY A 61 7.76 8.75 13.48
C GLY A 61 6.48 8.53 12.66
N ASN A 62 5.93 9.57 12.05
CA ASN A 62 4.77 9.43 11.18
C ASN A 62 5.16 8.70 9.89
N VAL A 63 4.44 7.64 9.57
CA VAL A 63 4.60 6.84 8.37
C VAL A 63 3.37 7.00 7.49
N GLN A 64 3.61 7.23 6.21
CA GLN A 64 2.56 7.24 5.19
C GLN A 64 3.00 6.40 4.01
N LEU A 65 2.09 5.55 3.53
CA LEU A 65 2.27 4.75 2.32
C LEU A 65 0.99 4.82 1.50
N THR A 66 1.11 5.10 0.23
CA THR A 66 0.01 5.12 -0.73
C THR A 66 0.28 4.10 -1.83
N ILE A 67 -0.73 3.32 -2.14
CA ILE A 67 -0.71 2.27 -3.16
C ILE A 67 -1.63 2.71 -4.28
N ASP A 68 -1.14 2.86 -5.50
CA ASP A 68 -2.00 3.06 -6.67
C ASP A 68 -2.69 1.73 -7.02
N LEU A 69 -4.00 1.64 -6.79
CA LEU A 69 -4.76 0.42 -7.07
C LEU A 69 -4.90 0.14 -8.58
N ALA A 70 -4.71 1.15 -9.43
CA ALA A 70 -4.70 0.95 -10.88
C ALA A 70 -3.43 0.23 -11.35
N SER A 71 -2.37 0.24 -10.53
CA SER A 71 -1.10 -0.44 -10.81
C SER A 71 -1.10 -1.94 -10.50
N VAL A 72 -2.26 -2.52 -10.17
CA VAL A 72 -2.37 -3.96 -9.89
C VAL A 72 -1.81 -4.80 -11.03
N GLU A 73 -0.89 -5.71 -10.70
CA GLU A 73 -0.25 -6.61 -11.64
C GLU A 73 -0.47 -8.08 -11.25
N THR A 74 -1.01 -8.83 -12.19
CA THR A 74 -1.35 -10.25 -12.03
C THR A 74 -0.74 -11.14 -13.12
N LEU A 75 0.13 -10.58 -13.97
CA LEU A 75 0.73 -11.20 -15.16
C LEU A 75 -0.30 -11.59 -16.25
N ILE A 76 -1.55 -11.14 -16.11
CA ILE A 76 -2.63 -11.38 -17.08
C ILE A 76 -3.38 -10.06 -17.32
N PRO A 77 -3.17 -9.37 -18.45
CA PRO A 77 -3.72 -8.03 -18.69
C PRO A 77 -5.23 -7.92 -18.50
N ILE A 78 -6.01 -8.85 -19.04
CA ILE A 78 -7.47 -8.84 -18.88
C ILE A 78 -7.90 -9.04 -17.42
N ARG A 79 -7.10 -9.69 -16.59
CA ARG A 79 -7.37 -9.83 -15.16
C ARG A 79 -7.05 -8.52 -14.43
N ASN A 80 -5.98 -7.84 -14.80
CA ASN A 80 -5.65 -6.50 -14.29
C ASN A 80 -6.80 -5.52 -14.55
N GLU A 81 -7.33 -5.48 -15.76
CA GLU A 81 -8.51 -4.66 -16.11
C GLU A 81 -9.72 -5.00 -15.24
N ARG A 82 -10.06 -6.28 -15.13
CA ARG A 82 -11.20 -6.73 -14.30
C ARG A 82 -11.04 -6.41 -12.83
N MET A 83 -9.81 -6.49 -12.29
CA MET A 83 -9.54 -6.10 -10.90
C MET A 83 -9.70 -4.60 -10.69
N ARG A 84 -9.22 -3.77 -11.63
CA ARG A 84 -9.43 -2.32 -11.58
C ARG A 84 -10.91 -1.96 -11.62
N ASP A 85 -11.66 -2.57 -12.54
CA ASP A 85 -13.04 -2.15 -12.80
C ASP A 85 -14.05 -2.78 -11.83
N MET A 86 -13.88 -4.07 -11.50
CA MET A 86 -14.91 -4.85 -10.78
C MET A 86 -14.59 -5.04 -9.31
N LEU A 87 -13.30 -5.13 -8.93
CA LEU A 87 -12.88 -5.32 -7.54
C LEU A 87 -12.62 -3.98 -6.86
N PHE A 88 -11.60 -3.27 -7.30
CA PHE A 88 -11.14 -2.04 -6.65
C PHE A 88 -11.95 -0.82 -7.04
N LYS A 89 -12.61 -0.82 -8.22
CA LYS A 89 -13.34 0.34 -8.79
C LYS A 89 -12.45 1.58 -8.78
N THR A 90 -11.29 1.49 -9.42
CA THR A 90 -10.22 2.47 -9.32
C THR A 90 -10.58 3.88 -9.79
N VAL A 91 -11.69 4.05 -10.54
CA VAL A 91 -12.25 5.37 -10.88
C VAL A 91 -12.83 6.06 -9.64
N GLU A 92 -13.43 5.31 -8.70
CA GLU A 92 -14.02 5.83 -7.46
C GLU A 92 -12.99 5.81 -6.31
N PHE A 93 -12.19 4.75 -6.25
CA PHE A 93 -11.18 4.48 -5.21
C PHE A 93 -9.82 4.25 -5.86
N PRO A 94 -9.11 5.32 -6.27
CA PRO A 94 -7.87 5.18 -7.03
C PRO A 94 -6.71 4.60 -6.21
N SER A 95 -6.75 4.75 -4.90
CA SER A 95 -5.65 4.35 -4.03
C SER A 95 -6.10 3.69 -2.74
N ALA A 96 -5.20 2.90 -2.16
CA ALA A 96 -5.24 2.55 -0.75
C ALA A 96 -4.14 3.32 -0.01
N SER A 97 -4.35 3.59 1.28
CA SER A 97 -3.33 4.24 2.11
C SER A 97 -3.13 3.53 3.43
N ILE A 98 -1.90 3.54 3.90
CA ILE A 98 -1.49 3.03 5.20
C ILE A 98 -0.85 4.18 5.97
N ALA A 99 -1.37 4.45 7.16
CA ALA A 99 -0.82 5.42 8.09
C ALA A 99 -0.40 4.71 9.38
N ALA A 100 0.75 5.09 9.93
CA ALA A 100 1.23 4.59 11.21
C ALA A 100 2.02 5.67 11.94
N GLU A 101 2.17 5.47 13.25
CA GLU A 101 3.10 6.23 14.09
C GLU A 101 4.06 5.25 14.76
N VAL A 102 5.34 5.43 14.49
CA VAL A 102 6.44 4.64 15.06
C VAL A 102 7.14 5.48 16.11
N ASP A 103 7.47 4.88 17.26
CA ASP A 103 8.23 5.58 18.31
C ASP A 103 9.55 6.12 17.72
N PRO A 104 9.81 7.45 17.85
CA PRO A 104 11.07 8.04 17.38
C PRO A 104 12.31 7.42 17.99
N ALA A 105 12.21 6.80 19.17
CA ALA A 105 13.32 6.07 19.79
C ALA A 105 13.70 4.81 18.97
N ILE A 106 12.72 4.12 18.39
CA ILE A 106 12.97 2.99 17.48
C ILE A 106 13.66 3.48 16.21
N LEU A 107 13.18 4.59 15.63
CA LEU A 107 13.83 5.18 14.45
C LEU A 107 15.28 5.59 14.73
N ALA A 108 15.54 6.20 15.89
CA ALA A 108 16.89 6.58 16.29
C ALA A 108 17.81 5.38 16.55
N GLU A 109 17.28 4.23 16.92
CA GLU A 109 18.04 2.98 17.05
C GLU A 109 18.35 2.38 15.68
N VAL A 110 17.33 2.32 14.83
CA VAL A 110 17.45 1.80 13.46
C VAL A 110 18.43 2.65 12.63
N ASP A 111 18.42 3.97 12.79
CA ASP A 111 19.29 4.91 12.07
C ASP A 111 20.81 4.68 12.34
N LYS A 112 21.14 4.05 13.46
CA LYS A 112 22.51 3.65 13.80
C LYS A 112 22.99 2.38 13.09
N GLY A 113 22.13 1.75 12.34
CA GLY A 113 22.32 0.45 11.74
C GLY A 113 21.90 -0.69 12.67
N GLY A 114 21.42 -1.77 12.09
CA GLY A 114 21.01 -2.96 12.82
C GLY A 114 19.68 -3.56 12.37
N THR A 115 19.12 -4.40 13.24
CA THR A 115 17.87 -5.09 12.96
C THR A 115 16.93 -4.96 14.15
N VAL A 116 15.69 -4.53 13.89
CA VAL A 116 14.63 -4.43 14.90
C VAL A 116 13.41 -5.19 14.41
N SER A 117 12.85 -6.06 15.24
CA SER A 117 11.56 -6.72 14.97
C SER A 117 10.52 -6.18 15.92
N THR A 118 9.39 -5.75 15.37
CA THR A 118 8.30 -5.13 16.13
C THR A 118 6.95 -5.37 15.48
N GLU A 119 5.88 -5.08 16.20
CA GLU A 119 4.52 -5.03 15.69
C GLU A 119 4.09 -3.55 15.59
N VAL A 120 3.73 -3.11 14.40
CA VAL A 120 3.33 -1.73 14.12
C VAL A 120 1.82 -1.65 13.96
N PRO A 121 1.11 -0.91 14.83
CA PRO A 121 -0.28 -0.56 14.60
C PRO A 121 -0.37 0.37 13.39
N VAL A 122 -1.25 0.03 12.45
CA VAL A 122 -1.46 0.81 11.23
C VAL A 122 -2.96 1.02 11.01
N ARG A 123 -3.31 2.14 10.42
CA ARG A 123 -4.62 2.37 9.83
C ARG A 123 -4.54 2.14 8.33
N LEU A 124 -5.32 1.18 7.84
CA LEU A 124 -5.50 0.90 6.41
C LEU A 124 -6.79 1.55 5.93
N SER A 125 -6.70 2.43 4.94
CA SER A 125 -7.83 2.94 4.17
C SER A 125 -7.87 2.22 2.83
N LEU A 126 -8.91 1.44 2.59
CA LEU A 126 -9.08 0.66 1.36
C LEU A 126 -10.54 0.69 0.92
N HIS A 127 -10.79 1.04 -0.35
CA HIS A 127 -12.14 1.06 -0.95
C HIS A 127 -13.15 1.89 -0.13
N GLY A 128 -12.69 3.01 0.45
CA GLY A 128 -13.52 3.92 1.25
C GLY A 128 -13.82 3.45 2.67
N VAL A 129 -13.17 2.38 3.14
CA VAL A 129 -13.30 1.88 4.51
C VAL A 129 -11.95 1.96 5.21
N ASP A 130 -11.96 2.46 6.45
CA ASP A 130 -10.80 2.50 7.34
C ASP A 130 -10.88 1.35 8.36
N ASP A 131 -9.77 0.67 8.57
CA ASP A 131 -9.64 -0.35 9.60
C ASP A 131 -8.26 -0.30 10.25
N ASP A 132 -8.19 -0.61 11.55
CA ASP A 132 -6.96 -0.62 12.32
C ASP A 132 -6.40 -2.05 12.37
N LEU A 133 -5.16 -2.21 11.90
CA LEU A 133 -4.48 -3.49 11.79
C LEU A 133 -3.16 -3.45 12.59
N THR A 134 -2.63 -4.63 12.87
CA THR A 134 -1.27 -4.76 13.40
C THR A 134 -0.39 -5.51 12.39
N VAL A 135 0.67 -4.87 11.94
CA VAL A 135 1.62 -5.41 10.96
C VAL A 135 2.90 -5.82 11.67
N PRO A 136 3.22 -7.11 11.74
CA PRO A 136 4.49 -7.58 12.27
C PRO A 136 5.59 -7.34 11.24
N VAL A 137 6.62 -6.58 11.60
CA VAL A 137 7.71 -6.21 10.70
C VAL A 137 9.08 -6.50 11.30
N THR A 138 10.03 -6.75 10.43
CA THR A 138 11.45 -6.67 10.74
C THR A 138 12.06 -5.56 9.90
N VAL A 139 12.73 -4.64 10.56
CA VAL A 139 13.41 -3.50 9.96
C VAL A 139 14.90 -3.75 9.98
N PHE A 140 15.54 -3.62 8.83
CA PHE A 140 17.00 -3.68 8.67
C PHE A 140 17.48 -2.29 8.26
N SER A 141 18.58 -1.85 8.84
CA SER A 141 19.22 -0.60 8.45
C SER A 141 20.73 -0.76 8.38
N ASP A 142 21.33 -0.10 7.40
CA ASP A 142 22.79 0.05 7.26
C ASP A 142 23.27 1.48 7.59
N GLY A 143 22.38 2.33 8.13
CA GLY A 143 22.60 3.74 8.43
C GLY A 143 22.41 4.68 7.24
N GLY A 144 22.17 4.16 6.02
CA GLY A 144 21.91 4.93 4.80
C GLY A 144 20.58 4.58 4.15
N SER A 145 20.07 3.40 4.44
CA SER A 145 18.78 2.89 3.93
C SER A 145 18.03 2.11 5.00
N LEU A 146 16.73 1.99 4.82
CA LEU A 146 15.86 1.11 5.62
C LEU A 146 15.23 0.06 4.70
N SER A 147 15.24 -1.19 5.16
CA SER A 147 14.45 -2.27 4.57
C SER A 147 13.45 -2.76 5.59
N VAL A 148 12.16 -2.70 5.26
CA VAL A 148 11.06 -3.11 6.13
C VAL A 148 10.35 -4.28 5.49
N VAL A 149 10.39 -5.45 6.13
CA VAL A 149 9.73 -6.66 5.63
C VAL A 149 8.68 -7.14 6.63
N SER A 150 7.56 -7.63 6.15
CA SER A 150 6.60 -8.32 7.01
C SER A 150 7.18 -9.64 7.50
N SER A 151 7.24 -9.84 8.83
CA SER A 151 7.78 -11.07 9.43
C SER A 151 6.86 -12.29 9.20
N ARG A 152 5.59 -12.04 8.93
CA ARG A 152 4.57 -13.00 8.51
C ARG A 152 3.50 -12.30 7.67
N PRO A 153 2.72 -13.01 6.84
CA PRO A 153 1.61 -12.40 6.10
C PRO A 153 0.57 -11.78 7.04
N VAL A 154 0.07 -10.61 6.64
CA VAL A 154 -1.12 -9.99 7.24
C VAL A 154 -2.34 -10.49 6.46
N ILE A 155 -3.36 -10.96 7.16
CA ILE A 155 -4.58 -11.44 6.51
C ILE A 155 -5.58 -10.30 6.42
N ILE A 156 -5.88 -9.88 5.19
CA ILE A 156 -6.93 -8.91 4.89
C ILE A 156 -8.18 -9.67 4.47
N ASN A 157 -9.30 -9.42 5.15
CA ASN A 157 -10.57 -9.98 4.71
C ASN A 157 -11.26 -8.98 3.77
N ALA A 158 -11.42 -9.35 2.51
CA ALA A 158 -12.03 -8.49 1.49
C ALA A 158 -13.46 -8.02 1.85
N ALA A 159 -14.18 -8.76 2.67
CA ALA A 159 -15.53 -8.38 3.09
C ALA A 159 -15.54 -7.17 4.02
N ASP A 160 -14.52 -7.02 4.87
CA ASP A 160 -14.41 -5.92 5.83
C ASP A 160 -14.22 -4.56 5.12
N PHE A 161 -13.68 -4.59 3.90
CA PHE A 161 -13.49 -3.41 3.04
C PHE A 161 -14.53 -3.30 1.90
N GLY A 162 -15.68 -3.98 2.02
CA GLY A 162 -16.74 -3.90 1.01
C GLY A 162 -16.40 -4.55 -0.34
N LEU A 163 -15.31 -5.31 -0.43
CA LEU A 163 -14.83 -5.91 -1.68
C LEU A 163 -15.46 -7.27 -2.01
N ALA A 164 -16.28 -7.85 -1.10
CA ALA A 164 -16.88 -9.17 -1.31
C ALA A 164 -17.71 -9.26 -2.61
N GLY A 165 -18.44 -8.20 -2.96
CA GLY A 165 -19.20 -8.11 -4.21
C GLY A 165 -18.31 -8.15 -5.45
N GLY A 166 -17.15 -7.48 -5.40
CA GLY A 166 -16.15 -7.50 -6.47
C GLY A 166 -15.49 -8.86 -6.63
N VAL A 167 -15.16 -9.53 -5.51
CA VAL A 167 -14.63 -10.91 -5.51
C VAL A 167 -15.63 -11.86 -6.17
N GLU A 168 -16.92 -11.76 -5.85
CA GLU A 168 -17.97 -12.58 -6.45
C GLU A 168 -18.16 -12.28 -7.94
N ALA A 169 -18.05 -11.03 -8.35
CA ALA A 169 -18.11 -10.65 -9.76
C ALA A 169 -16.92 -11.23 -10.55
N LEU A 170 -15.70 -11.16 -9.99
CA LEU A 170 -14.52 -11.79 -10.57
C LEU A 170 -14.66 -13.31 -10.67
N ARG A 171 -15.20 -13.95 -9.63
CA ARG A 171 -15.47 -15.39 -9.61
C ARG A 171 -16.35 -15.80 -10.78
N LYS A 172 -17.46 -15.09 -10.99
CA LYS A 172 -18.44 -15.37 -12.06
C LYS A 172 -17.84 -15.20 -13.44
N VAL A 173 -17.15 -14.08 -13.70
CA VAL A 173 -16.59 -13.78 -15.02
C VAL A 173 -15.44 -14.71 -15.39
N ALA A 174 -14.74 -15.27 -14.38
CA ALA A 174 -13.69 -16.25 -14.57
C ALA A 174 -14.19 -17.72 -14.60
N GLY A 175 -15.49 -17.97 -14.37
CA GLY A 175 -16.07 -19.31 -14.33
C GLY A 175 -15.52 -20.19 -13.20
N LEU A 176 -15.15 -19.58 -12.07
CA LEU A 176 -14.57 -20.29 -10.94
C LEU A 176 -15.64 -20.77 -9.96
N ASN A 177 -15.34 -21.85 -9.23
CA ASN A 177 -16.22 -22.34 -8.16
C ASN A 177 -16.13 -21.45 -6.92
N SER A 178 -14.93 -20.95 -6.59
CA SER A 178 -14.72 -20.06 -5.43
C SER A 178 -13.48 -19.18 -5.62
N ILE A 179 -13.49 -18.01 -4.94
CA ILE A 179 -12.30 -17.21 -4.63
C ILE A 179 -12.36 -16.89 -3.15
N SER A 180 -11.26 -17.08 -2.42
CA SER A 180 -11.17 -16.74 -1.00
C SER A 180 -11.31 -15.23 -0.78
N THR A 181 -12.06 -14.85 0.26
CA THR A 181 -12.11 -13.45 0.75
C THR A 181 -10.99 -13.15 1.76
N ALA A 182 -10.38 -14.18 2.35
CA ALA A 182 -9.19 -14.03 3.18
C ALA A 182 -7.96 -13.95 2.25
N VAL A 183 -7.28 -12.81 2.29
CA VAL A 183 -6.19 -12.46 1.38
C VAL A 183 -4.92 -12.23 2.19
N PRO A 184 -3.95 -13.15 2.13
CA PRO A 184 -2.63 -12.93 2.72
C PRO A 184 -1.89 -11.82 1.96
N VAL A 185 -1.32 -10.87 2.71
CA VAL A 185 -0.54 -9.74 2.18
C VAL A 185 0.83 -9.75 2.83
N THR A 186 1.87 -9.55 2.02
CA THR A 186 3.24 -9.33 2.48
C THR A 186 3.79 -8.02 1.91
N LEU A 187 4.70 -7.41 2.64
CA LEU A 187 5.39 -6.21 2.21
C LEU A 187 6.91 -6.39 2.30
N ASN A 188 7.59 -5.77 1.36
CA ASN A 188 9.02 -5.57 1.34
C ASN A 188 9.25 -4.14 0.85
N LEU A 189 9.59 -3.24 1.75
CA LEU A 189 9.70 -1.81 1.50
C LEU A 189 11.13 -1.35 1.72
N HIS A 190 11.64 -0.58 0.79
CA HIS A 190 12.96 0.03 0.86
C HIS A 190 12.80 1.54 0.93
N PHE A 191 13.56 2.16 1.84
CA PHE A 191 13.57 3.61 2.00
C PHE A 191 15.01 4.11 1.97
N SER A 192 15.22 5.26 1.37
CA SER A 192 16.47 6.02 1.41
C SER A 192 16.26 7.35 2.15
N HIS A 193 17.34 7.95 2.64
CA HIS A 193 17.25 9.30 3.21
C HIS A 193 16.67 10.27 2.18
N ALA A 194 15.70 11.06 2.65
CA ALA A 194 15.17 12.16 1.83
C ALA A 194 16.30 13.19 1.56
N PRO A 195 16.37 13.74 0.34
CA PRO A 195 17.40 14.68 -0.08
C PRO A 195 17.39 16.00 0.70
#